data_cb4873340296f7b22c549328b6ca07c9
#
_entry.id   cb4873340296f7b22c549328b6ca07c9
#
_cell.length_a   1.000
_cell.length_b   1.000
_cell.length_c   1.000
_cell.angle_alpha   90.00
_cell.angle_beta   90.00
_cell.angle_gamma   90.00
#
_symmetry.space_group_name_H-M   'P 1'
#
loop_
_entity.id
_entity.type
_entity.pdbx_description
1 polymer ?
#
loop_
_entity_poly.entity_id
_entity_poly.type
_entity_poly.pdbx_seq_one_letter_code
_entity_poly.pdbx_strand_id
1 'polypeptide(L)'
;MRAMKRTASAVWNGSLKEGRGTISTESGLLSHAQYSFGTRFENGAGTNPEELIAAAHAGCFSMALSAQLTTAGTPPESVATTATVTLEKRDAGFTVTNVHLDVTAKVPGATQESFDTAASNAKSGCPISRLLNAEITMTARLET
;
A
#
# COMPACT_ATOMS: atom_id res chain seq x y z
N MET A 1 6.64 3.87 -23.58
CA MET A 1 6.25 4.88 -22.56
C MET A 1 7.49 5.40 -21.86
N ARG A 2 7.58 6.69 -21.65
CA ARG A 2 8.69 7.29 -20.91
C ARG A 2 8.65 6.87 -19.44
N ALA A 3 9.84 6.76 -18.83
CA ALA A 3 9.92 6.58 -17.39
C ALA A 3 9.33 7.80 -16.67
N MET A 4 8.57 7.53 -15.62
CA MET A 4 7.96 8.57 -14.78
C MET A 4 8.72 8.62 -13.46
N LYS A 5 9.04 9.84 -13.02
CA LYS A 5 9.77 10.07 -11.76
C LYS A 5 8.88 10.77 -10.76
N ARG A 6 8.92 10.32 -9.52
CA ARG A 6 8.22 10.94 -8.40
C ARG A 6 9.19 11.04 -7.24
N THR A 7 9.16 12.17 -6.53
CA THR A 7 10.12 12.44 -5.46
C THR A 7 9.43 12.73 -4.15
N ALA A 8 10.13 12.41 -3.09
CA ALA A 8 9.81 12.80 -1.74
C ALA A 8 11.12 13.04 -1.00
N SER A 9 11.06 13.72 0.11
CA SER A 9 12.24 14.03 0.92
C SER A 9 11.93 13.85 2.38
N ALA A 10 12.98 13.62 3.18
CA ALA A 10 12.85 13.51 4.62
C ALA A 10 14.08 14.15 5.29
N VAL A 11 13.86 14.71 6.47
CA VAL A 11 14.92 15.23 7.32
C VAL A 11 14.77 14.60 8.69
N TRP A 12 15.87 14.10 9.24
CA TRP A 12 15.90 13.55 10.59
C TRP A 12 16.94 14.33 11.40
N ASN A 13 16.57 14.73 12.62
CA ASN A 13 17.45 15.44 13.54
C ASN A 13 17.54 14.69 14.87
N GLY A 14 18.74 14.36 15.28
CA GLY A 14 19.01 13.76 16.59
C GLY A 14 19.12 12.23 16.54
N SER A 15 19.14 11.63 17.73
CA SER A 15 19.24 10.18 17.88
C SER A 15 17.96 9.49 17.45
N LEU A 16 18.01 8.17 17.32
CA LEU A 16 16.81 7.40 16.92
C LEU A 16 15.66 7.59 17.90
N LYS A 17 15.93 7.47 19.19
CA LYS A 17 14.87 7.53 20.21
C LYS A 17 14.43 8.95 20.57
N GLU A 18 15.37 9.88 20.60
CA GLU A 18 15.14 11.24 21.07
C GLU A 18 14.87 12.23 19.92
N GLY A 19 15.24 11.84 18.72
CA GLY A 19 15.16 12.73 17.55
C GLY A 19 13.77 12.88 16.99
N ARG A 20 13.69 13.70 15.93
CA ARG A 20 12.45 14.01 15.24
C ARG A 20 12.72 14.13 13.75
N GLY A 21 11.73 13.77 12.96
CA GLY A 21 11.81 13.89 11.53
C GLY A 21 10.59 14.51 10.89
N THR A 22 10.75 14.87 9.64
CA THR A 22 9.64 15.33 8.79
C THR A 22 9.77 14.68 7.42
N ILE A 23 8.63 14.45 6.80
CA ILE A 23 8.53 13.88 5.45
C ILE A 23 7.71 14.84 4.59
N SER A 24 8.19 15.10 3.38
CA SER A 24 7.48 15.93 2.40
C SER A 24 7.42 15.23 1.06
N THR A 25 6.34 15.43 0.31
CA THR A 25 6.19 14.91 -1.04
C THR A 25 6.19 16.05 -2.04
N GLU A 26 6.61 15.78 -3.29
CA GLU A 26 6.64 16.83 -4.31
C GLU A 26 5.26 17.41 -4.63
N SER A 27 4.21 16.61 -4.44
CA SER A 27 2.83 17.08 -4.64
C SER A 27 2.37 18.05 -3.56
N GLY A 28 3.07 18.09 -2.43
CA GLY A 28 2.65 18.86 -1.26
C GLY A 28 1.58 18.19 -0.40
N LEU A 29 1.15 16.98 -0.78
CA LEU A 29 0.17 16.24 0.03
C LEU A 29 0.68 15.99 1.45
N LEU A 30 1.97 15.65 1.57
CA LEU A 30 2.70 15.68 2.83
C LEU A 30 3.63 16.88 2.78
N SER A 31 3.52 17.77 3.77
CA SER A 31 4.37 18.94 3.88
C SER A 31 4.90 19.00 5.31
N HIS A 32 6.16 18.61 5.49
CA HIS A 32 6.80 18.53 6.81
C HIS A 32 5.98 17.70 7.80
N ALA A 33 5.44 16.57 7.32
CA ALA A 33 4.67 15.65 8.15
C ALA A 33 5.59 15.02 9.19
N GLN A 34 5.18 15.05 10.45
CA GLN A 34 6.02 14.58 11.55
C GLN A 34 6.08 13.07 11.63
N TYR A 35 7.27 12.55 11.89
CA TYR A 35 7.46 11.15 12.24
C TYR A 35 8.60 11.04 13.26
N SER A 36 8.57 9.97 14.06
CA SER A 36 9.49 9.79 15.16
C SER A 36 9.60 8.31 15.51
N PHE A 37 10.45 7.99 16.48
CA PHE A 37 10.47 6.64 17.06
C PHE A 37 9.08 6.24 17.56
N GLY A 38 8.39 7.16 18.25
CA GLY A 38 7.05 6.90 18.78
C GLY A 38 6.00 6.65 17.71
N THR A 39 6.07 7.34 16.56
CA THR A 39 5.09 7.13 15.48
C THR A 39 5.34 5.85 14.70
N ARG A 40 6.56 5.32 14.73
CA ARG A 40 6.93 4.12 13.99
C ARG A 40 6.84 2.86 14.82
N PHE A 41 7.31 2.89 16.06
CA PHE A 41 7.47 1.71 16.91
C PHE A 41 6.53 1.70 18.12
N GLU A 42 5.78 2.77 18.30
CA GLU A 42 4.80 2.94 19.38
C GLU A 42 3.51 3.54 18.79
N ASN A 43 2.63 4.08 19.61
CA ASN A 43 1.35 4.66 19.16
C ASN A 43 1.36 6.19 19.16
N GLY A 44 2.49 6.79 18.83
CA GLY A 44 2.61 8.26 18.75
C GLY A 44 1.79 8.85 17.60
N ALA A 45 1.41 10.11 17.74
CA ALA A 45 0.71 10.87 16.70
C ALA A 45 1.67 11.27 15.58
N GLY A 46 1.25 11.11 14.32
CA GLY A 46 2.05 11.42 13.14
C GLY A 46 2.03 10.27 12.15
N THR A 47 2.86 10.35 11.12
CA THR A 47 2.96 9.28 10.15
C THR A 47 4.21 8.42 10.41
N ASN A 48 4.40 7.41 9.55
CA ASN A 48 5.58 6.55 9.58
C ASN A 48 5.76 5.91 8.20
N PRO A 49 6.96 5.35 7.92
CA PRO A 49 7.22 4.75 6.61
C PRO A 49 6.27 3.60 6.25
N GLU A 50 5.92 2.76 7.22
CA GLU A 50 5.07 1.60 6.97
C GLU A 50 3.64 2.00 6.60
N GLU A 51 3.10 3.05 7.23
CA GLU A 51 1.80 3.61 6.86
C GLU A 51 1.81 4.14 5.43
N LEU A 52 2.90 4.79 5.01
CA LEU A 52 3.03 5.32 3.66
C LEU A 52 3.15 4.20 2.63
N ILE A 53 3.83 3.10 2.96
CA ILE A 53 3.87 1.90 2.13
C ILE A 53 2.46 1.32 1.99
N ALA A 54 1.71 1.24 3.09
CA ALA A 54 0.33 0.76 3.08
C ALA A 54 -0.55 1.61 2.17
N ALA A 55 -0.45 2.93 2.26
CA ALA A 55 -1.20 3.84 1.40
C ALA A 55 -0.86 3.64 -0.07
N ALA A 56 0.43 3.53 -0.39
CA ALA A 56 0.89 3.29 -1.76
C ALA A 56 0.37 1.96 -2.29
N HIS A 57 0.44 0.89 -1.49
CA HIS A 57 0.01 -0.44 -1.90
C HIS A 57 -1.51 -0.51 -2.11
N ALA A 58 -2.28 0.07 -1.20
CA ALA A 58 -3.74 0.10 -1.33
C ALA A 58 -4.16 0.82 -2.61
N GLY A 59 -3.56 1.97 -2.90
CA GLY A 59 -3.85 2.74 -4.12
C GLY A 59 -3.45 2.00 -5.39
N CYS A 60 -2.26 1.46 -5.42
CA CYS A 60 -1.74 0.72 -6.58
C CYS A 60 -2.59 -0.54 -6.85
N PHE A 61 -2.86 -1.32 -5.83
CA PHE A 61 -3.66 -2.54 -5.98
C PHE A 61 -5.07 -2.23 -6.49
N SER A 62 -5.72 -1.21 -5.93
CA SER A 62 -7.09 -0.82 -6.34
C SER A 62 -7.15 -0.49 -7.82
N MET A 63 -6.17 0.26 -8.32
CA MET A 63 -6.09 0.59 -9.75
C MET A 63 -5.76 -0.64 -10.59
N ALA A 64 -4.88 -1.51 -10.11
CA ALA A 64 -4.52 -2.74 -10.82
C ALA A 64 -5.72 -3.67 -10.95
N LEU A 65 -6.51 -3.81 -9.89
CA LEU A 65 -7.73 -4.61 -9.93
C LEU A 65 -8.75 -4.00 -10.89
N SER A 66 -8.93 -2.69 -10.85
CA SER A 66 -9.82 -2.00 -11.80
C SER A 66 -9.41 -2.28 -13.25
N ALA A 67 -8.11 -2.23 -13.54
CA ALA A 67 -7.59 -2.49 -14.88
C ALA A 67 -7.89 -3.94 -15.32
N GLN A 68 -7.68 -4.90 -14.43
CA GLN A 68 -7.97 -6.32 -14.73
C GLN A 68 -9.46 -6.54 -15.00
N LEU A 69 -10.31 -5.96 -14.18
CA LEU A 69 -11.77 -6.10 -14.33
C LEU A 69 -12.26 -5.41 -15.61
N THR A 70 -11.72 -4.26 -15.94
CA THR A 70 -12.06 -3.54 -17.17
C THR A 70 -11.67 -4.36 -18.40
N THR A 71 -10.48 -4.95 -18.39
CA THR A 71 -10.02 -5.84 -19.47
C THR A 71 -10.92 -7.06 -19.61
N ALA A 72 -11.44 -7.58 -18.51
CA ALA A 72 -12.38 -8.71 -18.51
C ALA A 72 -13.81 -8.32 -18.95
N GLY A 73 -14.06 -7.04 -19.21
CA GLY A 73 -15.36 -6.55 -19.65
C GLY A 73 -16.32 -6.14 -18.53
N THR A 74 -15.87 -6.15 -17.29
CA THR A 74 -16.69 -5.80 -16.13
C THR A 74 -15.99 -4.70 -15.29
N PRO A 75 -15.96 -3.45 -15.76
CA PRO A 75 -15.36 -2.38 -14.97
C PRO A 75 -16.09 -2.23 -13.62
N PRO A 76 -15.36 -2.02 -12.52
CA PRO A 76 -15.98 -1.91 -11.21
C PRO A 76 -16.66 -0.57 -11.00
N GLU A 77 -17.71 -0.57 -10.17
CA GLU A 77 -18.24 0.69 -9.64
C GLU A 77 -17.33 1.23 -8.56
N SER A 78 -16.79 0.34 -7.71
CA SER A 78 -15.88 0.73 -6.64
C SER A 78 -14.96 -0.42 -6.28
N VAL A 79 -13.77 -0.05 -5.83
CA VAL A 79 -12.81 -0.98 -5.22
C VAL A 79 -12.30 -0.30 -3.94
N ALA A 80 -12.58 -0.91 -2.81
CA ALA A 80 -12.11 -0.42 -1.51
C ALA A 80 -11.07 -1.39 -0.97
N THR A 81 -9.88 -0.89 -0.72
CA THR A 81 -8.75 -1.71 -0.25
C THR A 81 -8.15 -1.13 1.02
N THR A 82 -7.97 -1.97 2.01
CA THR A 82 -7.17 -1.66 3.20
C THR A 82 -5.92 -2.53 3.15
N ALA A 83 -4.75 -1.91 3.18
CA ALA A 83 -3.49 -2.62 3.27
C ALA A 83 -2.96 -2.54 4.69
N THR A 84 -2.55 -3.68 5.23
CA THR A 84 -1.95 -3.77 6.56
C THR A 84 -0.52 -4.25 6.42
N VAL A 85 0.43 -3.37 6.75
CA VAL A 85 1.86 -3.67 6.70
C VAL A 85 2.32 -4.11 8.08
N THR A 86 2.94 -5.28 8.15
CA THR A 86 3.47 -5.83 9.40
C THR A 86 4.97 -5.60 9.45
N LEU A 87 5.42 -4.94 10.51
CA LEU A 87 6.83 -4.70 10.80
C LEU A 87 7.24 -5.56 12.00
N GLU A 88 8.23 -6.41 11.82
CA GLU A 88 8.70 -7.33 12.87
C GLU A 88 10.21 -7.21 13.03
N LYS A 89 10.67 -7.41 14.27
CA LYS A 89 12.09 -7.51 14.53
C LYS A 89 12.57 -8.94 14.25
N ARG A 90 13.50 -9.06 13.33
CA ARG A 90 14.13 -10.32 12.92
C ARG A 90 15.62 -10.26 13.18
N ASP A 91 16.36 -11.34 12.94
CA ASP A 91 17.81 -11.40 13.14
C ASP A 91 18.53 -10.32 12.32
N ALA A 92 18.07 -10.05 11.12
CA ALA A 92 18.62 -9.02 10.24
C ALA A 92 18.19 -7.59 10.63
N GLY A 93 17.29 -7.43 11.61
CA GLY A 93 16.75 -6.15 12.04
C GLY A 93 15.26 -6.05 11.80
N PHE A 94 14.72 -4.84 11.89
CA PHE A 94 13.30 -4.60 11.60
C PHE A 94 12.99 -4.90 10.14
N THR A 95 11.98 -5.71 9.93
CA THR A 95 11.64 -6.25 8.61
C THR A 95 10.15 -6.13 8.35
N VAL A 96 9.80 -5.64 7.17
CA VAL A 96 8.41 -5.73 6.68
C VAL A 96 8.22 -7.17 6.20
N THR A 97 7.46 -7.95 6.96
CA THR A 97 7.32 -9.39 6.72
C THR A 97 6.09 -9.74 5.90
N ASN A 98 5.05 -8.93 5.97
CA ASN A 98 3.78 -9.21 5.30
C ASN A 98 3.05 -7.91 5.01
N VAL A 99 2.36 -7.90 3.87
CA VAL A 99 1.32 -6.90 3.59
C VAL A 99 0.03 -7.67 3.28
N HIS A 100 -1.00 -7.45 4.08
CA HIS A 100 -2.30 -8.04 3.84
C HIS A 100 -3.21 -7.03 3.16
N LEU A 101 -3.81 -7.43 2.04
CA LEU A 101 -4.77 -6.62 1.28
C LEU A 101 -6.19 -7.13 1.59
N ASP A 102 -7.00 -6.29 2.18
CA ASP A 102 -8.42 -6.56 2.44
C ASP A 102 -9.23 -5.74 1.45
N VAL A 103 -9.93 -6.42 0.54
CA VAL A 103 -10.53 -5.81 -0.64
C VAL A 103 -12.02 -6.12 -0.69
N THR A 104 -12.82 -5.09 -0.93
CA THR A 104 -14.24 -5.24 -1.29
C THR A 104 -14.47 -4.46 -2.58
N ALA A 105 -14.95 -5.13 -3.62
CA ALA A 105 -15.21 -4.51 -4.91
C ALA A 105 -16.65 -4.74 -5.33
N LYS A 106 -17.30 -3.67 -5.78
CA LYS A 106 -18.63 -3.74 -6.38
C LYS A 106 -18.47 -3.77 -7.89
N VAL A 107 -18.80 -4.89 -8.49
CA VAL A 107 -18.53 -5.17 -9.91
C VAL A 107 -19.78 -5.78 -10.56
N PRO A 108 -20.71 -4.94 -11.04
CA PRO A 108 -21.88 -5.45 -11.73
C PRO A 108 -21.51 -6.31 -12.93
N GLY A 109 -22.14 -7.47 -13.04
CA GLY A 109 -21.94 -8.39 -14.16
C GLY A 109 -20.76 -9.34 -14.01
N ALA A 110 -19.94 -9.21 -12.96
CA ALA A 110 -18.82 -10.13 -12.74
C ALA A 110 -19.31 -11.46 -12.13
N THR A 111 -18.61 -12.53 -12.50
CA THR A 111 -18.76 -13.82 -11.82
C THR A 111 -17.71 -13.93 -10.73
N GLN A 112 -17.93 -14.79 -9.75
CA GLN A 112 -16.93 -15.04 -8.70
C GLN A 112 -15.61 -15.51 -9.33
N GLU A 113 -15.67 -16.38 -10.32
CA GLU A 113 -14.47 -16.89 -11.00
C GLU A 113 -13.70 -15.77 -11.71
N SER A 114 -14.37 -14.94 -12.49
CA SER A 114 -13.70 -13.83 -13.19
C SER A 114 -13.13 -12.82 -12.22
N PHE A 115 -13.82 -12.56 -11.12
CA PHE A 115 -13.34 -11.67 -10.07
C PHE A 115 -12.10 -12.24 -9.39
N ASP A 116 -12.13 -13.51 -9.00
CA ASP A 116 -11.00 -14.15 -8.33
C ASP A 116 -9.74 -14.15 -9.20
N THR A 117 -9.91 -14.41 -10.49
CA THR A 117 -8.80 -14.34 -11.46
C THR A 117 -8.23 -12.91 -11.54
N ALA A 118 -9.09 -11.92 -11.67
CA ALA A 118 -8.67 -10.52 -11.74
C ALA A 118 -7.95 -10.09 -10.44
N ALA A 119 -8.50 -10.46 -9.29
CA ALA A 119 -7.91 -10.12 -8.00
C ALA A 119 -6.53 -10.77 -7.80
N SER A 120 -6.40 -12.04 -8.18
CA SER A 120 -5.13 -12.76 -8.09
C SER A 120 -4.07 -12.14 -9.01
N ASN A 121 -4.45 -11.79 -10.24
CA ASN A 121 -3.54 -11.14 -11.17
C ASN A 121 -3.12 -9.75 -10.68
N ALA A 122 -4.04 -9.00 -10.11
CA ALA A 122 -3.73 -7.67 -9.55
C ALA A 122 -2.79 -7.78 -8.34
N LYS A 123 -3.01 -8.78 -7.49
CA LYS A 123 -2.16 -9.01 -6.31
C LYS A 123 -0.70 -9.25 -6.70
N SER A 124 -0.45 -10.06 -7.68
CA SER A 124 0.92 -10.38 -8.11
C SER A 124 1.50 -9.36 -9.09
N GLY A 125 0.65 -8.67 -9.86
CA GLY A 125 1.09 -7.79 -10.94
C GLY A 125 1.18 -6.31 -10.57
N CYS A 126 0.54 -5.88 -9.49
CA CYS A 126 0.61 -4.50 -9.02
C CYS A 126 2.08 -4.09 -8.83
N PRO A 127 2.53 -2.95 -9.39
CA PRO A 127 3.93 -2.55 -9.27
C PRO A 127 4.47 -2.47 -7.84
N ILE A 128 3.63 -2.09 -6.89
CA ILE A 128 4.06 -2.04 -5.47
C ILE A 128 4.21 -3.45 -4.90
N SER A 129 3.30 -4.39 -5.23
CA SER A 129 3.47 -5.79 -4.85
C SER A 129 4.78 -6.37 -5.37
N ARG A 130 5.13 -6.03 -6.61
CA ARG A 130 6.36 -6.51 -7.25
C ARG A 130 7.62 -5.88 -6.67
N LEU A 131 7.50 -4.67 -6.14
CA LEU A 131 8.61 -3.95 -5.51
C LEU A 131 8.99 -4.55 -4.16
N LEU A 132 8.00 -4.99 -3.37
CA LEU A 132 8.18 -5.40 -1.99
C LEU A 132 8.73 -6.82 -1.89
N ASN A 133 9.75 -7.01 -1.05
CA ASN A 133 10.27 -8.33 -0.71
C ASN A 133 9.60 -8.81 0.58
N ALA A 134 8.27 -8.94 0.52
CA ALA A 134 7.44 -9.35 1.64
C ALA A 134 6.37 -10.31 1.13
N GLU A 135 5.79 -11.10 2.02
CA GLU A 135 4.64 -11.94 1.67
C GLU A 135 3.42 -11.04 1.49
N ILE A 136 2.74 -11.20 0.37
CA ILE A 136 1.50 -10.48 0.08
C ILE A 136 0.33 -11.47 0.24
N THR A 137 -0.55 -11.19 1.17
CA THR A 137 -1.77 -11.99 1.37
C THR A 137 -2.99 -11.14 1.04
N MET A 138 -4.12 -11.80 0.79
CA MET A 138 -5.32 -11.08 0.36
C MET A 138 -6.58 -11.77 0.82
N THR A 139 -7.56 -10.96 1.21
CA THR A 139 -8.96 -11.36 1.36
C THR A 139 -9.75 -10.46 0.41
N ALA A 140 -10.42 -11.05 -0.57
CA ALA A 140 -11.14 -10.28 -1.57
C ALA A 140 -12.61 -10.70 -1.63
N ARG A 141 -13.51 -9.71 -1.57
CA ARG A 141 -14.95 -9.93 -1.59
C ARG A 141 -15.57 -9.22 -2.79
N LEU A 142 -16.40 -9.94 -3.50
CA LEU A 142 -17.16 -9.44 -4.65
C LEU A 142 -18.57 -9.07 -4.21
N GLU A 143 -18.97 -7.85 -4.57
CA GLU A 143 -20.37 -7.42 -4.54
C GLU A 143 -20.82 -7.18 -5.99
N THR A 144 -22.02 -7.62 -6.33
CA THR A 144 -22.57 -7.47 -7.71
C THR A 144 -23.81 -6.57 -7.78
#